data_9c3e4967149f313b6e4257d67afca299
#
_entry.id   9c3e4967149f313b6e4257d67afca299
#
_cell.length_a   1.000
_cell.length_b   1.000
_cell.length_c   1.000
_cell.angle_alpha   90.00
_cell.angle_beta   90.00
_cell.angle_gamma   90.00
#
_symmetry.space_group_name_H-M   'P 1'
#
loop_
_entity.id
_entity.type
_entity.pdbx_description
1 polymer ?
#
loop_
_entity_poly.entity_id
_entity_poly.type
_entity_poly.pdbx_seq_one_letter_code
_entity_poly.pdbx_strand_id
1 'polypeptide(L)'
;MDNTKKARVIAFYLPQFHPIPENDRWWGKGFTEWTNVGKAKPLFKGHYQPRVPADLGYYDLRMPEVREAQAKMAREAGIEGFCYWHYWFGNGKKLLERPFQEVLSSGKPDFPFCLGWANHSWTNKSWEAGTKRIKESTLVEMVYNKEEYVKHFYEVLPAFKDERYIQVDGKPLFLVFRPLEITDPHVFIDIWQELAKKSGLKGIYFVGIAHNMLPQDLTCLLYTSDAA
;
A
#
# COMPACT_ATOMS: atom_id res chain seq x y z
N MET A 1 28.94 21.50 7.18
CA MET A 1 27.54 21.94 7.04
C MET A 1 26.68 20.80 7.54
N ASP A 2 26.03 21.00 8.65
CA ASP A 2 25.21 19.96 9.30
C ASP A 2 23.95 19.73 8.45
N ASN A 3 23.97 18.67 7.67
CA ASN A 3 22.91 18.31 6.73
C ASN A 3 21.88 17.41 7.44
N THR A 4 21.41 17.86 8.61
CA THR A 4 20.32 17.17 9.31
C THR A 4 19.07 17.25 8.45
N LYS A 5 18.64 16.10 7.92
CA LYS A 5 17.38 15.97 7.18
C LYS A 5 16.26 16.51 8.07
N LYS A 6 15.59 17.57 7.63
CA LYS A 6 14.50 18.22 8.39
C LYS A 6 13.21 17.40 8.42
N ALA A 7 13.06 16.43 7.49
CA ALA A 7 11.89 15.55 7.39
C ALA A 7 12.30 14.21 6.80
N ARG A 8 11.56 13.15 7.15
CA ARG A 8 11.61 11.84 6.49
C ARG A 8 10.55 11.84 5.38
N VAL A 9 10.94 11.50 4.16
CA VAL A 9 10.02 11.45 3.02
C VAL A 9 9.89 10.01 2.57
N ILE A 10 8.69 9.43 2.73
CA ILE A 10 8.36 8.07 2.32
C ILE A 10 7.31 8.17 1.22
N ALA A 11 7.58 7.59 0.05
CA ALA A 11 6.66 7.64 -1.08
C ALA A 11 5.76 6.40 -1.10
N PHE A 12 4.46 6.60 -1.33
CA PHE A 12 3.55 5.49 -1.59
C PHE A 12 3.90 4.77 -2.88
N TYR A 13 3.86 3.43 -2.84
CA TYR A 13 4.15 2.57 -3.98
C TYR A 13 2.93 1.73 -4.33
N LEU A 14 2.36 1.99 -5.52
CA LEU A 14 1.18 1.29 -6.01
C LEU A 14 1.57 0.06 -6.84
N PRO A 15 1.30 -1.17 -6.39
CA PRO A 15 1.71 -2.39 -7.09
C PRO A 15 0.83 -2.77 -8.29
N GLN A 16 -0.12 -1.93 -8.72
CA GLN A 16 -1.10 -2.24 -9.76
C GLN A 16 -0.60 -2.06 -11.20
N PHE A 17 0.69 -1.79 -11.39
CA PHE A 17 1.30 -1.67 -12.71
C PHE A 17 1.87 -3.00 -13.23
N HIS A 18 1.12 -4.10 -12.99
CA HIS A 18 1.36 -5.41 -13.57
C HIS A 18 0.00 -6.17 -13.65
N PRO A 19 -0.18 -7.06 -14.65
CA PRO A 19 -1.42 -7.81 -14.77
C PRO A 19 -1.52 -8.91 -13.72
N ILE A 20 -2.76 -9.13 -13.23
CA ILE A 20 -3.12 -10.26 -12.38
C ILE A 20 -4.39 -10.93 -12.91
N PRO A 21 -4.60 -12.24 -12.67
CA PRO A 21 -5.77 -12.95 -13.17
C PRO A 21 -7.11 -12.38 -12.73
N GLU A 22 -7.19 -11.79 -11.55
CA GLU A 22 -8.37 -11.14 -11.03
C GLU A 22 -8.73 -9.91 -11.85
N ASN A 23 -7.75 -9.01 -12.08
CA ASN A 23 -7.95 -7.82 -12.90
C ASN A 23 -8.32 -8.18 -14.35
N ASP A 24 -7.72 -9.24 -14.89
CA ASP A 24 -8.05 -9.74 -16.24
C ASP A 24 -9.53 -10.14 -16.34
N ARG A 25 -10.08 -10.78 -15.31
CA ARG A 25 -11.50 -11.19 -15.25
C ARG A 25 -12.44 -10.00 -15.09
N TRP A 26 -12.05 -8.98 -14.34
CA TRP A 26 -12.91 -7.84 -14.03
C TRP A 26 -12.87 -6.75 -15.10
N TRP A 27 -11.70 -6.51 -15.69
CA TRP A 27 -11.43 -5.33 -16.51
C TRP A 27 -10.93 -5.65 -17.92
N GLY A 28 -10.73 -6.92 -18.22
CA GLY A 28 -10.20 -7.38 -19.51
C GLY A 28 -8.73 -7.78 -19.46
N LYS A 29 -8.37 -8.71 -20.33
CA LYS A 29 -7.04 -9.34 -20.37
C LYS A 29 -5.91 -8.33 -20.50
N GLY A 30 -4.91 -8.44 -19.65
CA GLY A 30 -3.73 -7.57 -19.61
C GLY A 30 -3.97 -6.23 -18.90
N PHE A 31 -5.07 -6.10 -18.15
CA PHE A 31 -5.37 -4.88 -17.43
C PHE A 31 -4.29 -4.53 -16.40
N THR A 32 -3.87 -3.28 -16.43
CA THR A 32 -3.04 -2.61 -15.39
C THR A 32 -3.54 -1.17 -15.25
N GLU A 33 -2.99 -0.40 -14.31
CA GLU A 33 -3.31 1.03 -14.21
C GLU A 33 -2.95 1.82 -15.48
N TRP A 34 -2.01 1.35 -16.29
CA TRP A 34 -1.72 1.94 -17.59
C TRP A 34 -2.93 1.93 -18.54
N THR A 35 -3.84 0.96 -18.39
CA THR A 35 -5.08 0.91 -19.16
C THR A 35 -5.96 2.13 -18.89
N ASN A 36 -6.05 2.54 -17.61
CA ASN A 36 -6.80 3.73 -17.22
C ASN A 36 -6.10 5.01 -17.69
N VAL A 37 -4.77 5.08 -17.54
CA VAL A 37 -3.98 6.22 -18.04
C VAL A 37 -4.16 6.40 -19.54
N GLY A 38 -4.05 5.32 -20.33
CA GLY A 38 -4.19 5.38 -21.79
C GLY A 38 -5.61 5.71 -22.29
N LYS A 39 -6.64 5.37 -21.50
CA LYS A 39 -8.05 5.68 -21.81
C LYS A 39 -8.49 7.08 -21.36
N ALA A 40 -7.66 7.79 -20.58
CA ALA A 40 -8.02 9.10 -20.07
C ALA A 40 -8.30 10.10 -21.20
N LYS A 41 -9.35 10.92 -21.03
CA LYS A 41 -9.77 11.93 -21.99
C LYS A 41 -9.70 13.32 -21.38
N PRO A 42 -9.42 14.37 -22.17
CA PRO A 42 -9.53 15.74 -21.70
C PRO A 42 -10.96 16.04 -21.20
N LEU A 43 -11.07 16.64 -20.01
CA LEU A 43 -12.34 17.02 -19.39
C LEU A 43 -12.70 18.48 -19.68
N PHE A 44 -11.73 19.29 -20.10
CA PHE A 44 -11.90 20.70 -20.44
C PHE A 44 -10.84 21.14 -21.46
N LYS A 45 -11.02 22.30 -22.09
CA LYS A 45 -10.07 22.84 -23.08
C LYS A 45 -8.69 23.09 -22.41
N GLY A 46 -7.63 22.53 -22.99
CA GLY A 46 -6.27 22.63 -22.46
C GLY A 46 -5.90 21.57 -21.43
N HIS A 47 -6.84 20.68 -21.04
CA HIS A 47 -6.51 19.53 -20.19
C HIS A 47 -5.71 18.51 -21.00
N TYR A 48 -4.43 18.33 -20.65
CA TYR A 48 -3.56 17.38 -21.30
C TYR A 48 -3.87 15.94 -20.85
N GLN A 49 -4.48 15.15 -21.72
CA GLN A 49 -4.76 13.72 -21.56
C GLN A 49 -4.76 13.02 -22.94
N PRO A 50 -4.41 11.72 -23.00
CA PRO A 50 -3.80 10.91 -21.94
C PRO A 50 -2.37 11.34 -21.60
N ARG A 51 -1.96 11.11 -20.37
CA ARG A 51 -0.58 11.33 -19.96
C ARG A 51 0.31 10.19 -20.45
N VAL A 52 1.42 10.54 -21.09
CA VAL A 52 2.44 9.59 -21.51
C VAL A 52 3.57 9.60 -20.48
N PRO A 53 4.03 8.45 -19.98
CA PRO A 53 5.16 8.39 -19.06
C PRO A 53 6.41 9.05 -19.67
N ALA A 54 7.10 9.90 -18.89
CA ALA A 54 8.33 10.57 -19.34
C ALA A 54 9.55 9.64 -19.22
N ASP A 55 9.75 9.09 -18.00
CA ASP A 55 10.84 8.16 -17.71
C ASP A 55 10.29 6.74 -17.67
N LEU A 56 11.07 5.71 -17.67
CA LEU A 56 10.72 4.29 -17.53
C LEU A 56 9.58 3.75 -18.43
N GLY A 57 8.91 4.59 -19.24
CA GLY A 57 7.82 4.20 -20.14
C GLY A 57 6.62 3.55 -19.44
N TYR A 58 5.86 2.73 -20.17
CA TYR A 58 4.75 1.91 -19.64
C TYR A 58 5.31 0.63 -19.01
N TYR A 59 5.96 0.77 -17.87
CA TYR A 59 6.68 -0.29 -17.20
C TYR A 59 5.76 -1.39 -16.63
N ASP A 60 6.36 -2.56 -16.39
CA ASP A 60 5.73 -3.69 -15.69
C ASP A 60 6.51 -3.98 -14.41
N LEU A 61 5.84 -3.97 -13.27
CA LEU A 61 6.47 -4.16 -11.96
C LEU A 61 6.96 -5.60 -11.70
N ARG A 62 6.70 -6.53 -12.60
CA ARG A 62 7.29 -7.87 -12.56
C ARG A 62 8.77 -7.85 -12.96
N MET A 63 9.21 -6.78 -13.64
CA MET A 63 10.61 -6.61 -14.07
C MET A 63 11.46 -6.08 -12.91
N PRO A 64 12.46 -6.83 -12.43
CA PRO A 64 13.34 -6.38 -11.34
C PRO A 64 14.06 -5.07 -11.69
N GLU A 65 14.49 -4.92 -12.93
CA GLU A 65 15.21 -3.74 -13.43
C GLU A 65 14.40 -2.46 -13.29
N VAL A 66 13.07 -2.56 -13.46
CA VAL A 66 12.15 -1.43 -13.27
C VAL A 66 12.12 -1.01 -11.80
N ARG A 67 12.00 -1.98 -10.88
CA ARG A 67 11.96 -1.71 -9.44
C ARG A 67 13.29 -1.11 -8.95
N GLU A 68 14.42 -1.58 -9.48
CA GLU A 68 15.73 -1.01 -9.17
C GLU A 68 15.90 0.41 -9.73
N ALA A 69 15.44 0.67 -10.97
CA ALA A 69 15.46 2.00 -11.56
C ALA A 69 14.58 2.99 -10.76
N GLN A 70 13.39 2.56 -10.34
CA GLN A 70 12.50 3.38 -9.49
C GLN A 70 13.14 3.71 -8.14
N ALA A 71 13.76 2.73 -7.47
CA ALA A 71 14.46 2.96 -6.21
C ALA A 71 15.67 3.91 -6.38
N LYS A 72 16.39 3.80 -7.49
CA LYS A 72 17.48 4.73 -7.83
C LYS A 72 16.95 6.16 -7.98
N MET A 73 15.92 6.37 -8.79
CA MET A 73 15.30 7.69 -8.99
C MET A 73 14.78 8.29 -7.69
N ALA A 74 14.13 7.47 -6.85
CA ALA A 74 13.62 7.89 -5.54
C ALA A 74 14.77 8.34 -4.62
N ARG A 75 15.87 7.59 -4.58
CA ARG A 75 17.06 7.94 -3.79
C ARG A 75 17.69 9.25 -4.27
N GLU A 76 17.79 9.43 -5.58
CA GLU A 76 18.34 10.67 -6.20
C GLU A 76 17.44 11.88 -5.88
N ALA A 77 16.13 11.68 -5.75
CA ALA A 77 15.16 12.71 -5.33
C ALA A 77 15.12 12.94 -3.81
N GLY A 78 15.94 12.24 -3.01
CA GLY A 78 15.97 12.38 -1.56
C GLY A 78 14.85 11.67 -0.80
N ILE A 79 14.10 10.79 -1.46
CA ILE A 79 13.10 9.92 -0.82
C ILE A 79 13.83 8.86 -0.01
N GLU A 80 13.39 8.66 1.23
CA GLU A 80 13.99 7.72 2.16
C GLU A 80 13.65 6.27 1.82
N GLY A 81 12.41 6.00 1.43
CA GLY A 81 11.94 4.66 1.13
C GLY A 81 10.53 4.63 0.56
N PHE A 82 10.06 3.43 0.26
CA PHE A 82 8.71 3.20 -0.27
C PHE A 82 7.76 2.66 0.79
N CYS A 83 6.52 3.14 0.79
CA CYS A 83 5.39 2.51 1.47
C CYS A 83 4.60 1.70 0.46
N TYR A 84 4.81 0.38 0.42
CA TYR A 84 4.08 -0.49 -0.48
C TYR A 84 2.64 -0.66 -0.03
N TRP A 85 1.66 -0.39 -0.91
CA TRP A 85 0.30 -0.79 -0.67
C TRP A 85 0.20 -2.31 -0.62
N HIS A 86 -0.30 -2.83 0.51
CA HIS A 86 -0.45 -4.23 0.82
C HIS A 86 -1.94 -4.59 0.87
N TYR A 87 -2.33 -5.59 0.08
CA TYR A 87 -3.73 -5.99 -0.10
C TYR A 87 -3.96 -7.37 0.52
N TRP A 88 -4.23 -7.37 1.81
CA TRP A 88 -4.69 -8.53 2.57
C TRP A 88 -6.17 -8.37 2.87
N PHE A 89 -7.02 -9.27 2.36
CA PHE A 89 -8.48 -9.20 2.50
C PHE A 89 -9.05 -10.14 3.57
N GLY A 90 -8.24 -11.00 4.15
CA GLY A 90 -8.65 -12.08 5.03
C GLY A 90 -8.91 -13.39 4.28
N ASN A 91 -9.18 -14.48 5.04
CA ASN A 91 -9.35 -15.83 4.50
C ASN A 91 -8.21 -16.28 3.58
N GLY A 92 -6.97 -15.82 3.85
CA GLY A 92 -5.79 -16.07 3.02
C GLY A 92 -5.80 -15.37 1.66
N LYS A 93 -6.77 -14.50 1.39
CA LYS A 93 -6.87 -13.79 0.11
C LYS A 93 -5.93 -12.60 0.09
N LYS A 94 -4.98 -12.63 -0.85
CA LYS A 94 -4.05 -11.55 -1.18
C LYS A 94 -4.17 -11.19 -2.64
N LEU A 95 -3.90 -9.95 -3.00
CA LEU A 95 -3.81 -9.50 -4.38
C LEU A 95 -2.60 -8.58 -4.56
N LEU A 96 -2.04 -8.58 -5.77
CA LEU A 96 -0.93 -7.68 -6.17
C LEU A 96 0.35 -7.82 -5.33
N GLU A 97 0.50 -8.92 -4.63
CA GLU A 97 1.60 -9.19 -3.70
C GLU A 97 2.95 -9.41 -4.40
N ARG A 98 2.93 -9.84 -5.66
CA ARG A 98 4.13 -10.31 -6.37
C ARG A 98 5.30 -9.32 -6.36
N PRO A 99 5.15 -8.02 -6.70
CA PRO A 99 6.27 -7.10 -6.71
C PRO A 99 6.96 -6.98 -5.34
N PHE A 100 6.17 -6.90 -4.27
CA PHE A 100 6.71 -6.79 -2.92
C PHE A 100 7.34 -8.11 -2.44
N GLN A 101 6.73 -9.25 -2.72
CA GLN A 101 7.29 -10.57 -2.37
C GLN A 101 8.64 -10.81 -3.05
N GLU A 102 8.77 -10.40 -4.32
CA GLU A 102 10.05 -10.48 -5.03
C GLU A 102 11.11 -9.53 -4.45
N VAL A 103 10.73 -8.32 -4.04
CA VAL A 103 11.61 -7.38 -3.32
C VAL A 103 12.10 -7.98 -2.00
N LEU A 104 11.20 -8.59 -1.24
CA LEU A 104 11.51 -9.19 0.05
C LEU A 104 12.44 -10.41 -0.11
N SER A 105 12.09 -11.33 -1.01
CA SER A 105 12.83 -12.58 -1.19
C SER A 105 14.19 -12.41 -1.86
N SER A 106 14.31 -11.46 -2.79
CA SER A 106 15.58 -11.21 -3.52
C SER A 106 16.55 -10.30 -2.78
N GLY A 107 16.08 -9.53 -1.79
CA GLY A 107 16.86 -8.46 -1.18
C GLY A 107 17.05 -7.23 -2.09
N LYS A 108 16.36 -7.17 -3.26
CA LYS A 108 16.51 -6.11 -4.26
C LYS A 108 15.17 -5.47 -4.64
N PRO A 109 15.13 -4.14 -4.87
CA PRO A 109 16.23 -3.19 -4.67
C PRO A 109 16.64 -3.08 -3.20
N ASP A 110 17.92 -2.78 -2.96
CA ASP A 110 18.41 -2.39 -1.63
C ASP A 110 17.95 -0.95 -1.34
N PHE A 111 16.70 -0.82 -0.94
CA PHE A 111 16.03 0.45 -0.67
C PHE A 111 15.04 0.27 0.48
N PRO A 112 15.00 1.21 1.46
CA PRO A 112 14.11 1.10 2.60
C PRO A 112 12.64 1.03 2.20
N PHE A 113 11.85 0.29 2.99
CA PHE A 113 10.42 0.16 2.74
C PHE A 113 9.61 -0.02 4.03
N CYS A 114 8.32 0.24 3.93
CA CYS A 114 7.32 -0.18 4.90
C CYS A 114 6.06 -0.65 4.15
N LEU A 115 5.07 -1.12 4.89
CA LEU A 115 3.79 -1.56 4.35
C LEU A 115 2.65 -0.63 4.76
N GLY A 116 1.74 -0.40 3.83
CA GLY A 116 0.47 0.25 4.06
C GLY A 116 -0.69 -0.70 3.75
N TRP A 117 -1.46 -1.09 4.75
CA TRP A 117 -2.60 -1.98 4.55
C TRP A 117 -3.78 -1.22 3.93
N ALA A 118 -4.08 -1.54 2.66
CA ALA A 118 -5.26 -1.04 1.95
C ALA A 118 -6.50 -1.82 2.39
N ASN A 119 -6.90 -1.62 3.63
CA ASN A 119 -7.92 -2.37 4.36
C ASN A 119 -9.35 -1.98 3.98
N HIS A 120 -9.76 -2.19 2.74
CA HIS A 120 -11.15 -1.97 2.30
C HIS A 120 -11.56 -2.98 1.23
N SER A 121 -12.85 -3.29 1.18
CA SER A 121 -13.41 -4.13 0.14
C SER A 121 -13.25 -3.48 -1.24
N TRP A 122 -13.01 -4.29 -2.26
CA TRP A 122 -12.99 -3.80 -3.63
C TRP A 122 -14.37 -3.94 -4.26
N THR A 123 -14.78 -2.88 -4.96
CA THR A 123 -16.05 -2.83 -5.67
C THR A 123 -15.82 -2.48 -7.15
N ASN A 124 -16.75 -2.90 -8.01
CA ASN A 124 -16.74 -2.47 -9.41
C ASN A 124 -17.14 -0.98 -9.45
N LYS A 125 -16.18 -0.11 -9.71
CA LYS A 125 -16.46 1.30 -10.00
C LYS A 125 -16.50 1.49 -11.50
N SER A 126 -17.62 2.01 -12.03
CA SER A 126 -17.64 2.48 -13.41
C SER A 126 -16.80 3.75 -13.52
N TRP A 127 -15.70 3.68 -14.25
CA TRP A 127 -14.86 4.82 -14.58
C TRP A 127 -15.31 5.55 -15.85
N GLU A 128 -16.37 5.08 -16.50
CA GLU A 128 -16.87 5.68 -17.72
C GLU A 128 -17.79 6.86 -17.39
N ALA A 129 -17.34 8.07 -17.72
CA ALA A 129 -18.18 9.27 -17.64
C ALA A 129 -19.41 9.11 -18.56
N GLY A 130 -20.60 9.24 -18.00
CA GLY A 130 -21.87 9.17 -18.74
C GLY A 130 -22.57 7.81 -18.76
N THR A 131 -21.99 6.76 -18.21
CA THR A 131 -22.70 5.49 -18.01
C THR A 131 -23.69 5.60 -16.84
N LYS A 132 -24.92 5.09 -17.03
CA LYS A 132 -25.87 4.92 -15.91
C LYS A 132 -25.18 4.15 -14.80
N ARG A 133 -25.34 4.59 -13.54
CA ARG A 133 -24.81 3.91 -12.36
C ARG A 133 -25.04 2.40 -12.48
N ILE A 134 -23.97 1.67 -12.78
CA ILE A 134 -23.97 0.21 -12.65
C ILE A 134 -24.13 -0.06 -11.15
N LYS A 135 -25.04 -0.96 -10.81
CA LYS A 135 -25.22 -1.37 -9.40
C LYS A 135 -23.85 -1.79 -8.86
N GLU A 136 -23.38 -1.08 -7.86
CA GLU A 136 -22.09 -1.37 -7.23
C GLU A 136 -22.13 -2.80 -6.69
N SER A 137 -21.19 -3.65 -7.12
CA SER A 137 -21.03 -5.01 -6.62
C SER A 137 -19.65 -5.17 -6.02
N THR A 138 -19.57 -5.90 -4.93
CA THR A 138 -18.31 -6.23 -4.27
C THR A 138 -17.56 -7.25 -5.11
N LEU A 139 -16.31 -6.95 -5.47
CA LEU A 139 -15.39 -7.83 -6.18
C LEU A 139 -14.59 -8.70 -5.21
N VAL A 140 -14.12 -8.09 -4.12
CA VAL A 140 -13.41 -8.75 -3.03
C VAL A 140 -13.87 -8.13 -1.72
N GLU A 141 -14.34 -8.96 -0.81
CA GLU A 141 -14.77 -8.53 0.52
C GLU A 141 -13.59 -8.52 1.50
N MET A 142 -13.54 -7.48 2.33
CA MET A 142 -12.62 -7.39 3.46
C MET A 142 -13.21 -8.09 4.67
N VAL A 143 -12.44 -8.98 5.30
CA VAL A 143 -12.86 -9.75 6.47
C VAL A 143 -12.03 -9.33 7.69
N TYR A 144 -12.72 -8.89 8.73
CA TYR A 144 -12.13 -8.47 9.99
C TYR A 144 -12.53 -9.42 11.11
N ASN A 145 -11.60 -10.16 11.68
CA ASN A 145 -11.76 -10.94 12.89
C ASN A 145 -10.40 -11.28 13.52
N LYS A 146 -10.42 -11.76 14.76
CA LYS A 146 -9.19 -12.04 15.51
C LYS A 146 -8.27 -13.07 14.86
N GLU A 147 -8.86 -14.10 14.25
CA GLU A 147 -8.10 -15.15 13.57
C GLU A 147 -7.35 -14.58 12.35
N GLU A 148 -8.03 -13.75 11.57
CA GLU A 148 -7.42 -13.10 10.41
C GLU A 148 -6.37 -12.07 10.81
N TYR A 149 -6.52 -11.36 11.93
CA TYR A 149 -5.49 -10.47 12.45
C TYR A 149 -4.20 -11.23 12.79
N VAL A 150 -4.33 -12.41 13.39
CA VAL A 150 -3.17 -13.27 13.70
C VAL A 150 -2.50 -13.77 12.40
N LYS A 151 -3.27 -14.29 11.45
CA LYS A 151 -2.73 -14.74 10.16
C LYS A 151 -2.02 -13.62 9.41
N HIS A 152 -2.65 -12.44 9.35
CA HIS A 152 -2.09 -11.28 8.70
C HIS A 152 -0.76 -10.84 9.33
N PHE A 153 -0.68 -10.83 10.66
CA PHE A 153 0.57 -10.52 11.35
C PHE A 153 1.70 -11.46 10.92
N TYR A 154 1.47 -12.77 10.93
CA TYR A 154 2.49 -13.75 10.55
C TYR A 154 2.84 -13.69 9.05
N GLU A 155 1.91 -13.30 8.20
CA GLU A 155 2.19 -13.05 6.79
C GLU A 155 3.19 -11.90 6.57
N VAL A 156 3.07 -10.82 7.34
CA VAL A 156 3.95 -9.64 7.21
C VAL A 156 5.18 -9.68 8.13
N LEU A 157 5.24 -10.59 9.08
CA LEU A 157 6.35 -10.73 10.02
C LEU A 157 7.73 -10.87 9.35
N PRO A 158 7.90 -11.63 8.25
CA PRO A 158 9.19 -11.67 7.55
C PRO A 158 9.65 -10.30 7.07
N ALA A 159 8.70 -9.46 6.61
CA ALA A 159 9.02 -8.08 6.21
C ALA A 159 9.47 -7.24 7.41
N PHE A 160 8.80 -7.33 8.55
CA PHE A 160 9.19 -6.60 9.77
C PHE A 160 10.59 -6.95 10.28
N LYS A 161 11.10 -8.12 9.95
CA LYS A 161 12.43 -8.60 10.30
C LYS A 161 13.51 -8.27 9.25
N ASP A 162 13.13 -7.72 8.12
CA ASP A 162 14.08 -7.29 7.07
C ASP A 162 14.80 -6.02 7.53
N GLU A 163 16.11 -5.97 7.36
CA GLU A 163 16.95 -4.84 7.78
C GLU A 163 16.60 -3.52 7.08
N ARG A 164 16.00 -3.60 5.88
CA ARG A 164 15.52 -2.45 5.10
C ARG A 164 14.18 -1.91 5.60
N TYR A 165 13.48 -2.63 6.51
CA TYR A 165 12.17 -2.20 6.95
C TYR A 165 12.26 -0.91 7.77
N ILE A 166 11.49 0.11 7.36
CA ILE A 166 11.47 1.42 8.03
C ILE A 166 10.92 1.28 9.44
N GLN A 167 11.66 1.84 10.39
CA GLN A 167 11.31 1.80 11.81
C GLN A 167 11.19 3.21 12.39
N VAL A 168 10.37 3.34 13.41
CA VAL A 168 10.27 4.51 14.30
C VAL A 168 10.45 4.02 15.74
N ASP A 169 11.40 4.56 16.45
CA ASP A 169 11.78 4.18 17.84
C ASP A 169 12.08 2.66 17.98
N GLY A 170 12.60 2.07 16.91
CA GLY A 170 12.92 0.65 16.83
C GLY A 170 11.70 -0.26 16.70
N LYS A 171 10.55 0.28 16.29
CA LYS A 171 9.32 -0.44 15.97
C LYS A 171 9.06 -0.35 14.47
N PRO A 172 8.74 -1.46 13.77
CA PRO A 172 8.32 -1.42 12.38
C PRO A 172 7.14 -0.46 12.16
N LEU A 173 7.25 0.40 11.13
CA LEU A 173 6.20 1.32 10.73
C LEU A 173 5.14 0.58 9.91
N PHE A 174 3.90 0.54 10.38
CA PHE A 174 2.79 -0.07 9.65
C PHE A 174 1.63 0.90 9.50
N LEU A 175 1.26 1.17 8.25
CA LEU A 175 0.23 2.12 7.93
C LEU A 175 -1.12 1.42 7.69
N VAL A 176 -2.20 1.98 8.22
CA VAL A 176 -3.58 1.52 8.03
C VAL A 176 -4.36 2.58 7.27
N PHE A 177 -4.86 2.23 6.07
CA PHE A 177 -5.50 3.20 5.18
C PHE A 177 -6.86 3.68 5.70
N ARG A 178 -7.67 2.77 6.27
CA ARG A 178 -9.01 3.08 6.79
C ARG A 178 -9.21 2.52 8.20
N PRO A 179 -8.57 3.11 9.20
CA PRO A 179 -8.62 2.56 10.56
C PRO A 179 -10.04 2.46 11.12
N LEU A 180 -10.95 3.37 10.73
CA LEU A 180 -12.35 3.38 11.17
C LEU A 180 -13.22 2.29 10.50
N GLU A 181 -12.76 1.63 9.46
CA GLU A 181 -13.48 0.50 8.86
C GLU A 181 -13.14 -0.84 9.54
N ILE A 182 -12.12 -0.88 10.41
CA ILE A 182 -11.83 -2.07 11.22
C ILE A 182 -12.90 -2.20 12.28
N THR A 183 -13.58 -3.35 12.34
CA THR A 183 -14.72 -3.60 13.25
C THR A 183 -14.34 -3.40 14.71
N ASP A 184 -13.12 -3.78 15.10
CA ASP A 184 -12.59 -3.61 16.46
C ASP A 184 -11.10 -3.24 16.38
N PRO A 185 -10.78 -1.95 16.15
CA PRO A 185 -9.42 -1.51 15.95
C PRO A 185 -8.53 -1.70 17.19
N HIS A 186 -9.10 -1.62 18.41
CA HIS A 186 -8.34 -1.86 19.64
C HIS A 186 -7.88 -3.32 19.72
N VAL A 187 -8.77 -4.25 19.44
CA VAL A 187 -8.44 -5.68 19.42
C VAL A 187 -7.38 -6.00 18.36
N PHE A 188 -7.48 -5.41 17.17
CA PHE A 188 -6.49 -5.54 16.13
C PHE A 188 -5.10 -5.09 16.62
N ILE A 189 -5.03 -3.88 17.18
CA ILE A 189 -3.77 -3.29 17.67
C ILE A 189 -3.19 -4.12 18.81
N ASP A 190 -4.00 -4.48 19.80
CA ASP A 190 -3.55 -5.26 20.96
C ASP A 190 -2.96 -6.61 20.56
N ILE A 191 -3.65 -7.35 19.66
CA ILE A 191 -3.17 -8.62 19.11
C ILE A 191 -1.81 -8.41 18.44
N TRP A 192 -1.68 -7.41 17.59
CA TRP A 192 -0.44 -7.18 16.86
C TRP A 192 0.71 -6.72 17.77
N GLN A 193 0.44 -5.90 18.79
CA GLN A 193 1.45 -5.50 19.79
C GLN A 193 1.94 -6.70 20.60
N GLU A 194 1.03 -7.58 21.00
CA GLU A 194 1.38 -8.82 21.73
C GLU A 194 2.22 -9.77 20.85
N LEU A 195 1.77 -10.02 19.61
CA LEU A 195 2.48 -10.89 18.66
C LEU A 195 3.85 -10.33 18.29
N ALA A 196 3.96 -9.02 18.13
CA ALA A 196 5.24 -8.35 17.87
C ALA A 196 6.24 -8.63 19.00
N LYS A 197 5.84 -8.43 20.26
CA LYS A 197 6.69 -8.72 21.42
C LYS A 197 7.08 -10.20 21.50
N LYS A 198 6.12 -11.11 21.28
CA LYS A 198 6.39 -12.56 21.23
C LYS A 198 7.36 -12.96 20.11
N SER A 199 7.39 -12.18 19.03
CA SER A 199 8.27 -12.40 17.88
C SER A 199 9.64 -11.71 17.98
N GLY A 200 9.95 -11.08 19.13
CA GLY A 200 11.21 -10.40 19.41
C GLY A 200 11.29 -8.95 18.91
N LEU A 201 10.16 -8.35 18.51
CA LEU A 201 10.08 -6.95 18.15
C LEU A 201 9.70 -6.08 19.37
N LYS A 202 10.07 -4.80 19.37
CA LYS A 202 9.67 -3.85 20.43
C LYS A 202 8.18 -3.48 20.42
N GLY A 203 7.44 -3.93 19.42
CA GLY A 203 6.06 -3.57 19.11
C GLY A 203 5.96 -3.10 17.66
N ILE A 204 4.79 -2.58 17.26
CA ILE A 204 4.54 -1.99 15.95
C ILE A 204 4.26 -0.49 16.13
N TYR A 205 4.77 0.33 15.23
CA TYR A 205 4.44 1.74 15.14
C TYR A 205 3.33 1.91 14.11
N PHE A 206 2.08 2.06 14.57
CA PHE A 206 0.94 2.22 13.68
C PHE A 206 0.73 3.66 13.25
N VAL A 207 0.41 3.86 11.98
CA VAL A 207 -0.04 5.15 11.42
C VAL A 207 -1.37 4.94 10.73
N GLY A 208 -2.40 5.68 11.14
CA GLY A 208 -3.70 5.70 10.47
C GLY A 208 -3.81 6.86 9.49
N ILE A 209 -4.32 6.60 8.28
CA ILE A 209 -4.75 7.67 7.37
C ILE A 209 -6.20 8.02 7.73
N ALA A 210 -6.44 9.29 8.06
CA ALA A 210 -7.77 9.78 8.37
C ALA A 210 -8.10 10.97 7.46
N HIS A 211 -9.22 10.88 6.76
CA HIS A 211 -9.78 12.01 6.01
C HIS A 211 -10.59 12.96 6.90
N ASN A 212 -10.92 12.52 8.11
CA ASN A 212 -11.61 13.26 9.15
C ASN A 212 -10.89 13.04 10.49
N MET A 213 -11.18 13.87 11.48
CA MET A 213 -10.64 13.67 12.84
C MET A 213 -11.00 12.28 13.36
N LEU A 214 -9.96 11.54 13.79
CA LEU A 214 -10.16 10.27 14.47
C LEU A 214 -10.80 10.50 15.84
N PRO A 215 -11.65 9.58 16.32
CA PRO A 215 -12.05 9.56 17.72
C PRO A 215 -10.82 9.62 18.64
N GLN A 216 -10.94 10.33 19.76
CA GLN A 216 -9.82 10.62 20.65
C GLN A 216 -9.14 9.35 21.21
N ASP A 217 -9.90 8.28 21.40
CA ASP A 217 -9.41 6.97 21.83
C ASP A 217 -8.51 6.29 20.79
N LEU A 218 -8.77 6.50 19.48
CA LEU A 218 -7.91 5.97 18.41
C LEU A 218 -6.67 6.84 18.18
N THR A 219 -6.72 8.14 18.45
CA THR A 219 -5.52 9.00 18.32
C THR A 219 -4.43 8.66 19.32
N CYS A 220 -4.78 8.05 20.45
CA CYS A 220 -3.80 7.54 21.43
C CYS A 220 -3.08 6.26 20.97
N LEU A 221 -3.66 5.51 20.03
CA LEU A 221 -3.18 4.21 19.56
C LEU A 221 -2.52 4.29 18.17
N LEU A 222 -2.99 5.25 17.36
CA LEU A 222 -2.54 5.46 15.99
C LEU A 222 -1.97 6.88 15.88
N TYR A 223 -0.76 7.00 15.35
CA TYR A 223 -0.28 8.28 14.92
C TYR A 223 -0.99 8.66 13.61
N THR A 224 -1.56 9.84 13.54
CA THR A 224 -2.20 10.33 12.32
C THR A 224 -1.17 10.96 11.40
N SER A 225 -1.17 10.57 10.13
CA SER A 225 -0.54 11.39 9.10
C SER A 225 -1.57 12.43 8.67
N ASP A 226 -1.26 13.71 8.81
CA ASP A 226 -1.97 14.75 8.07
C ASP A 226 -1.63 14.53 6.59
N ALA A 227 -2.52 13.83 5.90
CA ALA A 227 -2.48 13.77 4.45
C ALA A 227 -3.02 15.11 3.95
N ALA A 228 -2.10 16.04 3.65
CA ALA A 228 -2.42 17.25 2.91
C ALA A 228 -2.80 16.92 1.47
#